data_2b89146ab2cc89daf7b4314bbab31a7d
#
_entry.id   2b89146ab2cc89daf7b4314bbab31a7d
#
_cell.length_a   1.000
_cell.length_b   1.000
_cell.length_c   1.000
_cell.angle_alpha   90.00
_cell.angle_beta   90.00
_cell.angle_gamma   90.00
#
_symmetry.space_group_name_H-M   'P 1'
#
loop_
_entity.id
_entity.type
_entity.pdbx_description
1 polymer ?
#
loop_
_entity_poly.entity_id
_entity_poly.type
_entity_poly.pdbx_seq_one_letter_code
_entity_poly.pdbx_strand_id
1 'polypeptide(L)'
;MKKSRIGMVCPYGWDTPGGVQTHMRELAEHLISEGHYVSVLAPVSEESIDLDDYVVNAGKPISIPVNGSVARVLFGPIASSRAKQWIASGNFDLLHLHEPAIPSLSLLACSAAEGPLVGTFHVSTPKKKAIYAIGPILEPIVEKLTARIAVSELARSTLKDHFDTDAVVIPNGIDGLKYANAKKSAEYTGENTIGFIGRFEEPRKGLQVLLDSLPIVARFIPDVKYLIAGPGDSKAFLKEIDPQLRNRVKFLGFLTDEMKESFLKSVKIYVAPNTGGESFGIILTEALSAGTAVVASDIPAFRAVLENGEAGTLFTNENSEELAKVLVALLRDDERREKLSENGKLSAQKYDWQVVAEQIENVYEMATAGGQRVRLSSDTRFWSRR
;
A
#
# COMPACT_ATOMS: atom_id res chain seq x y z
N MET A 1 15.12 -6.75 -19.14
CA MET A 1 14.26 -6.22 -20.23
C MET A 1 15.01 -5.25 -21.14
N LYS A 2 14.67 -5.15 -22.47
CA LYS A 2 15.16 -4.08 -23.35
C LYS A 2 14.63 -2.73 -22.86
N LYS A 3 15.48 -1.66 -22.92
CA LYS A 3 15.05 -0.31 -22.50
C LYS A 3 13.80 0.12 -23.24
N SER A 4 12.77 0.46 -22.51
CA SER A 4 11.40 0.70 -23.00
C SER A 4 10.86 2.04 -22.51
N ARG A 5 9.87 2.55 -23.23
CA ARG A 5 9.10 3.74 -22.84
C ARG A 5 7.81 3.28 -22.14
N ILE A 6 7.74 3.50 -20.84
CA ILE A 6 6.68 3.01 -19.96
C ILE A 6 5.81 4.19 -19.53
N GLY A 7 4.52 4.12 -19.83
CA GLY A 7 3.53 5.03 -19.29
C GLY A 7 2.87 4.39 -18.07
N MET A 8 2.90 5.05 -16.90
CA MET A 8 2.21 4.59 -15.71
C MET A 8 1.02 5.49 -15.38
N VAL A 9 -0.09 4.95 -14.91
CA VAL A 9 -1.27 5.74 -14.55
C VAL A 9 -1.67 5.50 -13.11
N CYS A 10 -1.69 6.58 -12.32
CA CYS A 10 -2.10 6.56 -10.93
C CYS A 10 -3.60 6.83 -10.80
N PRO A 11 -4.36 5.98 -10.08
CA PRO A 11 -5.78 6.19 -9.85
C PRO A 11 -6.09 7.29 -8.83
N TYR A 12 -5.14 7.56 -7.93
CA TYR A 12 -5.32 8.41 -6.75
C TYR A 12 -4.46 9.68 -6.80
N GLY A 13 -4.80 10.67 -5.96
CA GLY A 13 -4.01 11.89 -5.82
C GLY A 13 -2.56 11.59 -5.45
N TRP A 14 -1.62 12.00 -6.33
CA TRP A 14 -0.18 11.72 -6.20
C TRP A 14 0.45 12.31 -4.96
N ASP A 15 0.00 13.49 -4.59
CA ASP A 15 0.39 14.28 -3.44
C ASP A 15 -0.28 13.84 -2.12
N THR A 16 -1.03 12.74 -2.16
CA THR A 16 -1.70 12.19 -0.98
C THR A 16 -0.97 10.93 -0.52
N PRO A 17 -0.53 10.84 0.74
CA PRO A 17 0.11 9.63 1.27
C PRO A 17 -0.79 8.40 1.15
N GLY A 18 -0.26 7.32 0.55
CA GLY A 18 -0.99 6.06 0.37
C GLY A 18 -0.10 4.97 -0.22
N GLY A 19 -0.39 3.71 0.12
CA GLY A 19 0.43 2.58 -0.29
C GLY A 19 0.55 2.40 -1.81
N VAL A 20 -0.50 2.71 -2.58
CA VAL A 20 -0.47 2.64 -4.05
C VAL A 20 0.46 3.69 -4.64
N GLN A 21 0.39 4.93 -4.13
CA GLN A 21 1.23 6.04 -4.58
C GLN A 21 2.71 5.78 -4.25
N THR A 22 3.00 5.30 -3.04
CA THR A 22 4.37 4.93 -2.63
C THR A 22 4.92 3.82 -3.52
N HIS A 23 4.16 2.73 -3.70
CA HIS A 23 4.54 1.64 -4.60
C HIS A 23 4.81 2.12 -6.02
N MET A 24 3.97 2.99 -6.57
CA MET A 24 4.15 3.52 -7.92
C MET A 24 5.37 4.44 -8.06
N ARG A 25 5.63 5.26 -7.04
CA ARG A 25 6.80 6.15 -7.01
C ARG A 25 8.09 5.34 -6.99
N GLU A 26 8.20 4.42 -6.06
CA GLU A 26 9.38 3.58 -5.92
C GLU A 26 9.60 2.68 -7.15
N LEU A 27 8.53 2.13 -7.75
CA LEU A 27 8.63 1.39 -9.00
C LEU A 27 9.10 2.28 -10.15
N ALA A 28 8.57 3.49 -10.29
CA ALA A 28 8.99 4.42 -11.34
C ALA A 28 10.47 4.79 -11.21
N GLU A 29 10.92 5.13 -10.00
CA GLU A 29 12.31 5.45 -9.69
C GLU A 29 13.24 4.26 -9.96
N HIS A 30 12.86 3.06 -9.58
CA HIS A 30 13.61 1.83 -9.87
C HIS A 30 13.75 1.62 -11.37
N LEU A 31 12.66 1.66 -12.14
CA LEU A 31 12.68 1.50 -13.60
C LEU A 31 13.51 2.57 -14.30
N ILE A 32 13.49 3.83 -13.81
CA ILE A 32 14.35 4.91 -14.31
C ILE A 32 15.82 4.60 -14.03
N SER A 33 16.15 4.13 -12.83
CA SER A 33 17.52 3.75 -12.46
C SER A 33 18.06 2.60 -13.33
N GLU A 34 17.18 1.69 -13.75
CA GLU A 34 17.48 0.63 -14.70
C GLU A 34 17.56 1.13 -16.17
N GLY A 35 17.31 2.44 -16.40
CA GLY A 35 17.47 3.11 -17.70
C GLY A 35 16.26 3.03 -18.63
N HIS A 36 15.07 2.74 -18.10
CA HIS A 36 13.81 2.92 -18.82
C HIS A 36 13.41 4.39 -18.86
N TYR A 37 12.67 4.79 -19.90
CA TYR A 37 11.93 6.04 -19.87
C TYR A 37 10.59 5.80 -19.17
N VAL A 38 10.31 6.49 -18.09
CA VAL A 38 9.04 6.40 -17.37
C VAL A 38 8.34 7.75 -17.40
N SER A 39 7.03 7.75 -17.64
CA SER A 39 6.17 8.90 -17.44
C SER A 39 4.93 8.48 -16.66
N VAL A 40 4.63 9.18 -15.57
CA VAL A 40 3.49 8.88 -14.68
C VAL A 40 2.41 9.92 -14.88
N LEU A 41 1.22 9.51 -15.32
CA LEU A 41 0.04 10.37 -15.37
C LEU A 41 -0.73 10.24 -14.05
N ALA A 42 -0.88 11.33 -13.30
CA ALA A 42 -1.49 11.29 -11.98
C ALA A 42 -2.36 12.52 -11.68
N PRO A 43 -3.43 12.38 -10.86
CA PRO A 43 -4.13 13.52 -10.28
C PRO A 43 -3.23 14.23 -9.24
N VAL A 44 -3.27 15.57 -9.18
CA VAL A 44 -2.52 16.37 -8.22
C VAL A 44 -3.45 17.39 -7.57
N SER A 45 -3.48 17.44 -6.22
CA SER A 45 -4.42 18.29 -5.47
C SER A 45 -3.99 19.75 -5.46
N GLU A 46 -2.68 20.01 -5.39
CA GLU A 46 -2.10 21.36 -5.30
C GLU A 46 -1.22 21.63 -6.53
N GLU A 47 -1.50 22.71 -7.25
CA GLU A 47 -0.74 23.12 -8.44
C GLU A 47 0.67 23.63 -8.12
N SER A 48 0.93 24.01 -6.86
CA SER A 48 2.19 24.58 -6.39
C SER A 48 3.21 23.54 -5.90
N ILE A 49 2.87 22.25 -5.93
CA ILE A 49 3.80 21.19 -5.51
C ILE A 49 4.84 20.98 -6.62
N ASP A 50 6.10 20.96 -6.21
CA ASP A 50 7.20 20.53 -7.06
C ASP A 50 7.06 19.03 -7.31
N LEU A 51 6.82 18.67 -8.57
CA LEU A 51 6.62 17.30 -9.01
C LEU A 51 7.91 16.77 -9.62
N ASP A 52 8.17 15.49 -9.40
CA ASP A 52 9.25 14.80 -10.10
C ASP A 52 9.09 14.95 -11.62
N ASP A 53 10.19 15.11 -12.36
CA ASP A 53 10.21 15.34 -13.81
C ASP A 53 9.45 14.28 -14.61
N TYR A 54 9.30 13.09 -14.09
CA TYR A 54 8.57 11.99 -14.72
C TYR A 54 7.05 12.04 -14.48
N VAL A 55 6.54 12.98 -13.66
CA VAL A 55 5.11 13.07 -13.30
C VAL A 55 4.39 14.11 -14.12
N VAL A 56 3.29 13.71 -14.77
CA VAL A 56 2.40 14.58 -15.54
C VAL A 56 1.10 14.78 -14.77
N ASN A 57 0.78 16.03 -14.43
CA ASN A 57 -0.44 16.40 -13.74
C ASN A 57 -1.68 16.26 -14.63
N ALA A 58 -2.55 15.32 -14.31
CA ALA A 58 -3.82 15.09 -15.00
C ALA A 58 -4.95 16.02 -14.55
N GLY A 59 -4.79 16.72 -13.42
CA GLY A 59 -5.77 17.65 -12.85
C GLY A 59 -6.11 17.33 -11.42
N LYS A 60 -6.97 18.18 -10.82
CA LYS A 60 -7.31 18.13 -9.39
C LYS A 60 -8.28 16.97 -9.10
N PRO A 61 -7.95 16.08 -8.13
CA PRO A 61 -8.83 15.01 -7.73
C PRO A 61 -9.99 15.51 -6.88
N ILE A 62 -11.06 14.71 -6.82
CA ILE A 62 -12.17 14.85 -5.89
C ILE A 62 -12.09 13.81 -4.78
N SER A 63 -12.52 14.17 -3.57
CA SER A 63 -12.54 13.28 -2.42
C SER A 63 -13.82 12.46 -2.39
N ILE A 64 -13.71 11.13 -2.36
CA ILE A 64 -14.83 10.20 -2.30
C ILE A 64 -14.68 9.32 -1.05
N PRO A 65 -15.67 9.26 -0.14
CA PRO A 65 -15.63 8.33 1.00
C PRO A 65 -15.72 6.87 0.50
N VAL A 66 -14.77 6.03 0.90
CA VAL A 66 -14.72 4.61 0.53
C VAL A 66 -14.28 3.77 1.74
N ASN A 67 -15.12 2.84 2.19
CA ASN A 67 -14.78 1.86 3.23
C ASN A 67 -14.17 2.46 4.53
N GLY A 68 -14.71 3.61 4.99
CA GLY A 68 -14.20 4.30 6.18
C GLY A 68 -12.92 5.10 5.97
N SER A 69 -12.46 5.24 4.72
CA SER A 69 -11.36 6.09 4.28
C SER A 69 -11.82 7.08 3.22
N VAL A 70 -10.95 7.97 2.78
CA VAL A 70 -11.22 8.94 1.70
C VAL A 70 -10.28 8.65 0.53
N ALA A 71 -10.85 8.25 -0.60
CA ALA A 71 -10.12 8.14 -1.87
C ALA A 71 -10.15 9.48 -2.61
N ARG A 72 -9.00 9.97 -3.07
CA ARG A 72 -8.89 11.16 -3.91
C ARG A 72 -8.69 10.71 -5.35
N VAL A 73 -9.76 10.74 -6.15
CA VAL A 73 -9.79 10.23 -7.52
C VAL A 73 -10.11 11.33 -8.52
N LEU A 74 -9.67 11.15 -9.76
CA LEU A 74 -9.98 12.03 -10.87
C LEU A 74 -10.73 11.25 -11.95
N PHE A 75 -11.90 11.76 -12.34
CA PHE A 75 -12.75 11.16 -13.36
C PHE A 75 -13.53 12.24 -14.11
N GLY A 76 -13.85 12.01 -15.39
CA GLY A 76 -14.69 12.90 -16.19
C GLY A 76 -14.06 13.29 -17.54
N PRO A 77 -14.79 14.11 -18.34
CA PRO A 77 -14.39 14.43 -19.72
C PRO A 77 -13.03 15.11 -19.87
N ILE A 78 -12.69 16.03 -18.97
CA ILE A 78 -11.41 16.74 -18.99
C ILE A 78 -10.26 15.78 -18.70
N ALA A 79 -10.42 14.92 -17.67
CA ALA A 79 -9.44 13.90 -17.34
C ALA A 79 -9.25 12.90 -18.50
N SER A 80 -10.35 12.50 -19.15
CA SER A 80 -10.31 11.65 -20.34
C SER A 80 -9.54 12.29 -21.49
N SER A 81 -9.78 13.59 -21.75
CA SER A 81 -9.06 14.34 -22.80
C SER A 81 -7.57 14.42 -22.51
N ARG A 82 -7.17 14.70 -21.26
CA ARG A 82 -5.76 14.76 -20.85
C ARG A 82 -5.09 13.40 -20.96
N ALA A 83 -5.76 12.31 -20.53
CA ALA A 83 -5.26 10.95 -20.69
C ALA A 83 -5.02 10.61 -22.19
N LYS A 84 -5.97 10.94 -23.07
CA LYS A 84 -5.82 10.74 -24.51
C LYS A 84 -4.65 11.52 -25.08
N GLN A 85 -4.49 12.79 -24.72
CA GLN A 85 -3.37 13.62 -25.19
C GLN A 85 -2.02 13.05 -24.73
N TRP A 86 -1.91 12.64 -23.47
CA TRP A 86 -0.70 12.03 -22.91
C TRP A 86 -0.36 10.70 -23.57
N ILE A 87 -1.35 9.83 -23.84
CA ILE A 87 -1.14 8.58 -24.57
C ILE A 87 -0.65 8.86 -26.01
N ALA A 88 -1.29 9.82 -26.70
CA ALA A 88 -0.95 10.14 -28.10
C ALA A 88 0.47 10.70 -28.24
N SER A 89 0.94 11.48 -27.27
CA SER A 89 2.26 12.13 -27.32
C SER A 89 3.39 11.28 -26.74
N GLY A 90 3.06 10.27 -25.90
CA GLY A 90 4.05 9.55 -25.09
C GLY A 90 4.90 8.52 -25.85
N ASN A 91 4.43 8.04 -27.02
CA ASN A 91 5.09 6.97 -27.79
C ASN A 91 5.47 5.76 -26.92
N PHE A 92 4.57 5.34 -26.03
CA PHE A 92 4.81 4.29 -25.09
C PHE A 92 4.89 2.91 -25.74
N ASP A 93 5.84 2.10 -25.28
CA ASP A 93 5.92 0.69 -25.64
C ASP A 93 4.86 -0.12 -24.85
N LEU A 94 4.55 0.30 -23.62
CA LEU A 94 3.45 -0.26 -22.80
C LEU A 94 2.84 0.80 -21.88
N LEU A 95 1.60 0.57 -21.43
CA LEU A 95 1.00 1.26 -20.28
C LEU A 95 0.85 0.32 -19.10
N HIS A 96 1.25 0.79 -17.93
CA HIS A 96 0.99 0.14 -16.65
C HIS A 96 -0.06 0.94 -15.87
N LEU A 97 -1.24 0.34 -15.69
CA LEU A 97 -2.42 0.95 -15.13
C LEU A 97 -2.67 0.39 -13.73
N HIS A 98 -2.64 1.24 -12.70
CA HIS A 98 -2.96 0.80 -11.33
C HIS A 98 -4.45 0.98 -11.06
N GLU A 99 -5.11 -0.05 -10.53
CA GLU A 99 -6.56 -0.09 -10.28
C GLU A 99 -7.42 0.31 -11.50
N PRO A 100 -7.26 -0.33 -12.66
CA PRO A 100 -7.99 0.06 -13.87
C PRO A 100 -9.48 -0.23 -13.83
N ALA A 101 -9.97 -1.00 -12.85
CA ALA A 101 -11.38 -1.38 -12.70
C ALA A 101 -12.18 -0.50 -11.73
N ILE A 102 -11.63 0.63 -11.27
CA ILE A 102 -12.37 1.60 -10.46
C ILE A 102 -12.58 2.91 -11.25
N PRO A 103 -13.68 3.64 -11.01
CA PRO A 103 -13.91 4.95 -11.63
C PRO A 103 -12.81 5.95 -11.27
N SER A 104 -11.79 6.03 -12.10
CA SER A 104 -10.57 6.81 -11.88
C SER A 104 -9.90 7.17 -13.20
N LEU A 105 -8.77 7.90 -13.12
CA LEU A 105 -7.92 8.20 -14.26
C LEU A 105 -7.42 6.94 -14.97
N SER A 106 -7.11 5.87 -14.20
CA SER A 106 -6.66 4.59 -14.76
C SER A 106 -7.71 3.92 -15.64
N LEU A 107 -8.99 3.96 -15.22
CA LEU A 107 -10.10 3.46 -16.02
C LEU A 107 -10.24 4.25 -17.34
N LEU A 108 -10.12 5.58 -17.27
CA LEU A 108 -10.19 6.45 -18.45
C LEU A 108 -9.05 6.17 -19.43
N ALA A 109 -7.84 6.01 -18.93
CA ALA A 109 -6.66 5.69 -19.72
C ALA A 109 -6.79 4.30 -20.36
N CYS A 110 -7.21 3.27 -19.58
CA CYS A 110 -7.45 1.92 -20.09
C CYS A 110 -8.50 1.90 -21.19
N SER A 111 -9.60 2.62 -21.00
CA SER A 111 -10.65 2.75 -22.02
C SER A 111 -10.14 3.40 -23.31
N ALA A 112 -9.26 4.41 -23.20
CA ALA A 112 -8.77 5.19 -24.32
C ALA A 112 -7.60 4.54 -25.09
N ALA A 113 -6.91 3.56 -24.51
CA ALA A 113 -5.72 2.94 -25.07
C ALA A 113 -5.99 1.59 -25.72
N GLU A 114 -5.14 1.22 -26.67
CA GLU A 114 -4.97 -0.13 -27.26
C GLU A 114 -3.49 -0.47 -27.33
N GLY A 115 -3.16 -1.76 -27.30
CA GLY A 115 -1.80 -2.28 -27.37
C GLY A 115 -1.37 -2.98 -26.10
N PRO A 116 -0.08 -2.98 -25.74
CA PRO A 116 0.41 -3.59 -24.50
C PRO A 116 -0.09 -2.82 -23.26
N LEU A 117 -1.09 -3.34 -22.59
CA LEU A 117 -1.68 -2.79 -21.37
C LEU A 117 -1.51 -3.77 -20.23
N VAL A 118 -0.80 -3.36 -19.17
CA VAL A 118 -0.64 -4.12 -17.92
C VAL A 118 -1.48 -3.47 -16.83
N GLY A 119 -2.27 -4.25 -16.12
CA GLY A 119 -3.09 -3.75 -15.01
C GLY A 119 -2.64 -4.33 -13.68
N THR A 120 -2.35 -3.49 -12.67
CA THR A 120 -2.10 -3.94 -11.30
C THR A 120 -3.28 -3.62 -10.39
N PHE A 121 -3.72 -4.65 -9.64
CA PHE A 121 -4.84 -4.62 -8.72
C PHE A 121 -4.34 -4.68 -7.28
N HIS A 122 -4.59 -3.62 -6.51
CA HIS A 122 -4.12 -3.46 -5.14
C HIS A 122 -5.22 -3.71 -4.09
N VAL A 123 -6.48 -3.57 -4.48
CA VAL A 123 -7.61 -3.57 -3.55
C VAL A 123 -8.19 -4.97 -3.42
N SER A 124 -8.37 -5.41 -2.17
CA SER A 124 -9.25 -6.54 -1.84
C SER A 124 -10.60 -5.99 -1.38
N THR A 125 -11.64 -6.32 -2.11
CA THR A 125 -12.99 -5.88 -1.78
C THR A 125 -13.89 -7.11 -1.59
N PRO A 126 -14.53 -7.25 -0.43
CA PRO A 126 -15.55 -8.31 -0.24
C PRO A 126 -16.64 -8.23 -1.31
N LYS A 127 -17.23 -9.36 -1.66
CA LYS A 127 -18.34 -9.44 -2.62
C LYS A 127 -19.44 -8.44 -2.23
N LYS A 128 -19.49 -7.27 -2.86
CA LYS A 128 -20.53 -6.26 -2.65
C LYS A 128 -21.47 -6.24 -3.84
N LYS A 129 -22.79 -6.22 -3.59
CA LYS A 129 -23.84 -6.14 -4.62
C LYS A 129 -23.61 -4.96 -5.60
N ALA A 130 -23.07 -3.84 -5.13
CA ALA A 130 -22.80 -2.67 -5.96
C ALA A 130 -21.74 -2.94 -7.05
N ILE A 131 -20.71 -3.76 -6.78
CA ILE A 131 -19.67 -4.09 -7.76
C ILE A 131 -20.22 -5.05 -8.81
N TYR A 132 -21.10 -5.97 -8.42
CA TYR A 132 -21.81 -6.82 -9.38
C TYR A 132 -22.67 -6.02 -10.38
N ALA A 133 -23.26 -4.90 -9.94
CA ALA A 133 -24.09 -4.07 -10.82
C ALA A 133 -23.28 -3.35 -11.91
N ILE A 134 -22.00 -3.03 -11.65
CA ILE A 134 -21.11 -2.34 -12.60
C ILE A 134 -20.12 -3.30 -13.30
N GLY A 135 -20.02 -4.54 -12.82
CA GLY A 135 -19.13 -5.57 -13.38
C GLY A 135 -19.24 -5.70 -14.90
N PRO A 136 -20.46 -5.90 -15.49
CA PRO A 136 -20.63 -6.02 -16.93
C PRO A 136 -20.17 -4.79 -17.75
N ILE A 137 -20.10 -3.60 -17.11
CA ILE A 137 -19.59 -2.38 -17.75
C ILE A 137 -18.06 -2.34 -17.72
N LEU A 138 -17.44 -2.90 -16.66
CA LEU A 138 -15.99 -2.88 -16.46
C LEU A 138 -15.27 -4.08 -17.09
N GLU A 139 -15.98 -5.20 -17.26
CA GLU A 139 -15.45 -6.43 -17.83
C GLU A 139 -14.73 -6.23 -19.19
N PRO A 140 -15.32 -5.54 -20.18
CA PRO A 140 -14.63 -5.27 -21.45
C PRO A 140 -13.36 -4.44 -21.30
N ILE A 141 -13.23 -3.64 -20.21
CA ILE A 141 -12.03 -2.85 -19.93
C ILE A 141 -10.94 -3.73 -19.33
N VAL A 142 -11.33 -4.62 -18.42
CA VAL A 142 -10.42 -5.59 -17.81
C VAL A 142 -9.92 -6.60 -18.85
N GLU A 143 -10.77 -6.98 -19.81
CA GLU A 143 -10.42 -7.87 -20.95
C GLU A 143 -9.39 -7.24 -21.90
N LYS A 144 -9.38 -5.92 -22.06
CA LYS A 144 -8.37 -5.20 -22.87
C LYS A 144 -6.94 -5.34 -22.32
N LEU A 145 -6.78 -5.66 -21.04
CA LEU A 145 -5.47 -5.79 -20.43
C LEU A 145 -4.74 -7.01 -21.01
N THR A 146 -3.57 -6.78 -21.58
CA THR A 146 -2.68 -7.82 -22.10
C THR A 146 -2.17 -8.71 -20.97
N ALA A 147 -1.89 -8.12 -19.80
CA ALA A 147 -1.50 -8.84 -18.60
C ALA A 147 -2.10 -8.19 -17.34
N ARG A 148 -2.27 -9.01 -16.31
CA ARG A 148 -2.85 -8.60 -15.02
C ARG A 148 -1.95 -9.05 -13.88
N ILE A 149 -1.70 -8.12 -12.96
CA ILE A 149 -0.93 -8.34 -11.73
C ILE A 149 -1.88 -8.11 -10.56
N ALA A 150 -1.82 -8.97 -9.57
CA ALA A 150 -2.48 -8.78 -8.28
C ALA A 150 -1.42 -8.73 -7.18
N VAL A 151 -1.49 -7.75 -6.27
CA VAL A 151 -0.45 -7.60 -5.23
C VAL A 151 -0.53 -8.65 -4.12
N SER A 152 -1.56 -9.48 -4.12
CA SER A 152 -1.76 -10.57 -3.16
C SER A 152 -2.79 -11.57 -3.69
N GLU A 153 -2.85 -12.75 -3.09
CA GLU A 153 -3.91 -13.73 -3.38
C GLU A 153 -5.31 -13.20 -3.05
N LEU A 154 -5.43 -12.28 -2.08
CA LEU A 154 -6.69 -11.60 -1.77
C LEU A 154 -7.13 -10.65 -2.90
N ALA A 155 -6.20 -9.89 -3.47
CA ALA A 155 -6.49 -9.04 -4.62
C ALA A 155 -6.81 -9.91 -5.86
N ARG A 156 -6.07 -11.00 -6.07
CA ARG A 156 -6.32 -11.97 -7.15
C ARG A 156 -7.68 -12.62 -7.03
N SER A 157 -8.09 -13.08 -5.84
CA SER A 157 -9.41 -13.65 -5.62
C SER A 157 -10.52 -12.64 -5.86
N THR A 158 -10.31 -11.37 -5.48
CA THR A 158 -11.24 -10.28 -5.77
C THR A 158 -11.44 -10.11 -7.28
N LEU A 159 -10.37 -10.11 -8.05
CA LEU A 159 -10.44 -10.00 -9.52
C LEU A 159 -11.20 -11.18 -10.13
N LYS A 160 -10.88 -12.40 -9.69
CA LYS A 160 -11.53 -13.63 -10.13
C LYS A 160 -13.02 -13.66 -9.79
N ASP A 161 -13.36 -13.22 -8.59
CA ASP A 161 -14.75 -13.18 -8.10
C ASP A 161 -15.63 -12.16 -8.83
N HIS A 162 -15.05 -11.07 -9.36
CA HIS A 162 -15.80 -9.96 -9.95
C HIS A 162 -15.77 -9.94 -11.49
N PHE A 163 -14.72 -10.49 -12.13
CA PHE A 163 -14.51 -10.38 -13.58
C PHE A 163 -14.22 -11.72 -14.25
N ASP A 164 -14.34 -12.84 -13.53
CA ASP A 164 -14.02 -14.20 -14.02
C ASP A 164 -12.67 -14.27 -14.78
N THR A 165 -11.72 -13.50 -14.32
CA THR A 165 -10.37 -13.43 -14.92
C THR A 165 -9.30 -13.64 -13.87
N ASP A 166 -8.10 -14.02 -14.30
CA ASP A 166 -6.98 -14.32 -13.41
C ASP A 166 -5.83 -13.31 -13.55
N ALA A 167 -4.95 -13.27 -12.56
CA ALA A 167 -3.77 -12.41 -12.54
C ALA A 167 -2.57 -13.16 -11.97
N VAL A 168 -1.38 -12.79 -12.38
CA VAL A 168 -0.15 -13.22 -11.69
C VAL A 168 -0.03 -12.48 -10.37
N VAL A 169 0.37 -13.18 -9.31
CA VAL A 169 0.59 -12.54 -8.01
C VAL A 169 2.02 -12.05 -7.94
N ILE A 170 2.18 -10.73 -7.86
CA ILE A 170 3.46 -10.05 -7.64
C ILE A 170 3.23 -9.07 -6.49
N PRO A 171 3.92 -9.23 -5.35
CA PRO A 171 3.70 -8.41 -4.16
C PRO A 171 4.08 -6.95 -4.39
N ASN A 172 3.68 -6.07 -3.47
CA ASN A 172 4.23 -4.71 -3.46
C ASN A 172 5.71 -4.76 -3.13
N GLY A 173 6.50 -4.00 -3.89
CA GLY A 173 7.92 -3.78 -3.61
C GLY A 173 8.13 -2.77 -2.50
N ILE A 174 9.28 -2.83 -1.88
CA ILE A 174 9.80 -1.86 -0.91
C ILE A 174 11.30 -1.63 -1.14
N ASP A 175 11.79 -0.47 -0.80
CA ASP A 175 13.24 -0.24 -0.64
C ASP A 175 13.67 -0.77 0.74
N GLY A 176 13.98 -2.06 0.80
CA GLY A 176 14.37 -2.73 2.04
C GLY A 176 15.65 -2.16 2.65
N LEU A 177 16.59 -1.69 1.82
CA LEU A 177 17.86 -1.10 2.29
C LEU A 177 17.64 0.22 3.01
N LYS A 178 16.69 1.03 2.59
CA LYS A 178 16.30 2.28 3.22
C LYS A 178 15.94 2.07 4.69
N TYR A 179 15.08 1.07 4.98
CA TYR A 179 14.69 0.71 6.33
C TYR A 179 15.79 0.00 7.12
N ALA A 180 16.52 -0.91 6.49
CA ALA A 180 17.62 -1.64 7.13
C ALA A 180 18.73 -0.71 7.62
N ASN A 181 19.07 0.34 6.85
CA ASN A 181 20.12 1.30 7.13
C ASN A 181 19.64 2.54 7.91
N ALA A 182 18.35 2.64 8.21
CA ALA A 182 17.80 3.75 8.97
C ALA A 182 18.51 3.92 10.33
N LYS A 183 18.70 5.17 10.74
CA LYS A 183 19.30 5.49 12.04
C LYS A 183 18.25 5.44 13.13
N LYS A 184 18.62 4.85 14.27
CA LYS A 184 17.75 4.91 15.45
C LYS A 184 17.67 6.34 15.98
N SER A 185 16.47 6.76 16.38
CA SER A 185 16.25 8.04 17.05
C SER A 185 16.10 7.86 18.55
N ALA A 186 16.79 8.69 19.33
CA ALA A 186 16.66 8.71 20.78
C ALA A 186 15.22 9.02 21.23
N GLU A 187 14.43 9.72 20.40
CA GLU A 187 13.03 10.03 20.68
C GLU A 187 12.13 8.79 20.72
N TYR A 188 12.45 7.78 19.91
CA TYR A 188 11.66 6.56 19.75
C TYR A 188 12.29 5.34 20.42
N THR A 189 13.55 5.45 20.83
CA THR A 189 14.28 4.36 21.48
C THR A 189 13.92 4.27 22.97
N GLY A 190 13.76 3.05 23.46
CA GLY A 190 13.53 2.73 24.86
C GLY A 190 13.47 1.22 25.06
N GLU A 191 13.63 0.77 26.31
CA GLU A 191 13.65 -0.67 26.61
C GLU A 191 12.31 -1.35 26.32
N ASN A 192 11.18 -0.65 26.56
CA ASN A 192 9.84 -1.19 26.46
C ASN A 192 8.95 -0.34 25.54
N THR A 193 9.42 -0.03 24.30
CA THR A 193 8.69 0.77 23.34
C THR A 193 7.87 -0.09 22.38
N ILE A 194 6.59 0.24 22.23
CA ILE A 194 5.65 -0.36 21.29
C ILE A 194 5.23 0.73 20.29
N GLY A 195 5.41 0.47 19.01
CA GLY A 195 5.10 1.40 17.93
C GLY A 195 3.85 1.02 17.15
N PHE A 196 3.09 2.03 16.75
CA PHE A 196 1.97 1.94 15.82
C PHE A 196 2.07 3.07 14.80
N ILE A 197 1.79 2.76 13.53
CA ILE A 197 1.65 3.75 12.46
C ILE A 197 0.34 3.53 11.72
N GLY A 198 -0.50 4.55 11.63
CA GLY A 198 -1.74 4.46 10.87
C GLY A 198 -2.62 5.70 11.03
N ARG A 199 -3.60 5.85 10.12
CA ARG A 199 -4.70 6.80 10.30
C ARG A 199 -5.61 6.28 11.40
N PHE A 200 -5.36 6.68 12.62
CA PHE A 200 -5.98 6.06 13.78
C PHE A 200 -7.47 6.42 13.98
N GLU A 201 -7.99 7.38 13.23
CA GLU A 201 -9.44 7.62 13.14
C GLU A 201 -10.17 6.61 12.24
N GLU A 202 -9.43 5.81 11.44
CA GLU A 202 -10.02 4.71 10.71
C GLU A 202 -10.16 3.48 11.64
N PRO A 203 -11.40 3.08 12.06
CA PRO A 203 -11.58 1.99 13.04
C PRO A 203 -10.88 0.68 12.63
N ARG A 204 -10.85 0.43 11.30
CA ARG A 204 -10.18 -0.76 10.76
C ARG A 204 -8.67 -0.81 11.02
N LYS A 205 -8.01 0.29 11.40
CA LYS A 205 -6.59 0.31 11.79
C LYS A 205 -6.36 -0.23 13.21
N GLY A 206 -7.44 -0.39 13.99
CA GLY A 206 -7.43 -1.12 15.24
C GLY A 206 -6.67 -0.44 16.38
N LEU A 207 -6.46 0.90 16.34
CA LEU A 207 -5.78 1.59 17.44
C LEU A 207 -6.46 1.30 18.79
N GLN A 208 -7.79 1.20 18.82
CA GLN A 208 -8.51 0.89 20.05
C GLN A 208 -8.09 -0.47 20.65
N VAL A 209 -7.93 -1.51 19.81
CA VAL A 209 -7.46 -2.84 20.25
C VAL A 209 -6.09 -2.74 20.93
N LEU A 210 -5.19 -1.91 20.37
CA LEU A 210 -3.88 -1.66 20.96
C LEU A 210 -4.01 -0.93 22.29
N LEU A 211 -4.81 0.12 22.39
CA LEU A 211 -5.00 0.89 23.62
C LEU A 211 -5.69 0.08 24.72
N ASP A 212 -6.63 -0.79 24.37
CA ASP A 212 -7.29 -1.70 25.32
C ASP A 212 -6.32 -2.75 25.91
N SER A 213 -5.21 -3.04 25.24
CA SER A 213 -4.16 -3.90 25.77
C SER A 213 -3.30 -3.21 26.85
N LEU A 214 -3.25 -1.87 26.87
CA LEU A 214 -2.35 -1.08 27.71
C LEU A 214 -2.49 -1.35 29.22
N PRO A 215 -3.68 -1.43 29.82
CA PRO A 215 -3.80 -1.69 31.27
C PRO A 215 -3.19 -3.03 31.69
N ILE A 216 -3.32 -4.04 30.84
CA ILE A 216 -2.76 -5.37 31.10
C ILE A 216 -1.24 -5.31 30.95
N VAL A 217 -0.73 -4.74 29.84
CA VAL A 217 0.72 -4.64 29.61
C VAL A 217 1.39 -3.81 30.71
N ALA A 218 0.84 -2.66 31.07
CA ALA A 218 1.40 -1.77 32.09
C ALA A 218 1.48 -2.41 33.48
N ARG A 219 0.58 -3.37 33.81
CA ARG A 219 0.63 -4.15 35.04
C ARG A 219 1.89 -5.03 35.15
N PHE A 220 2.35 -5.57 34.02
CA PHE A 220 3.50 -6.49 33.95
C PHE A 220 4.80 -5.81 33.53
N ILE A 221 4.71 -4.68 32.78
CA ILE A 221 5.80 -3.85 32.28
C ILE A 221 5.50 -2.38 32.67
N PRO A 222 5.80 -1.96 33.88
CA PRO A 222 5.36 -0.66 34.42
C PRO A 222 5.90 0.57 33.66
N ASP A 223 7.00 0.44 32.94
CA ASP A 223 7.67 1.49 32.18
C ASP A 223 7.36 1.44 30.67
N VAL A 224 6.43 0.59 30.23
CA VAL A 224 6.04 0.48 28.82
C VAL A 224 5.63 1.84 28.24
N LYS A 225 5.99 2.08 26.97
CA LYS A 225 5.63 3.26 26.19
C LYS A 225 4.97 2.85 24.88
N TYR A 226 3.79 3.38 24.63
CA TYR A 226 3.09 3.26 23.35
C TYR A 226 3.32 4.53 22.54
N LEU A 227 3.96 4.38 21.39
CA LEU A 227 4.28 5.47 20.45
C LEU A 227 3.34 5.35 19.25
N ILE A 228 2.43 6.29 19.13
CA ILE A 228 1.35 6.27 18.12
C ILE A 228 1.62 7.34 17.07
N ALA A 229 1.88 6.92 15.85
CA ALA A 229 2.13 7.81 14.73
C ALA A 229 1.00 7.77 13.70
N GLY A 230 0.77 8.91 13.05
CA GLY A 230 -0.23 9.08 12.01
C GLY A 230 -1.18 10.24 12.27
N PRO A 231 -2.00 10.60 11.27
CA PRO A 231 -3.01 11.64 11.42
C PRO A 231 -4.23 11.13 12.19
N GLY A 232 -4.87 12.03 12.95
CA GLY A 232 -6.09 11.80 13.70
C GLY A 232 -6.23 12.70 14.94
N ASP A 233 -7.42 12.71 15.56
CA ASP A 233 -7.66 13.46 16.81
C ASP A 233 -7.20 12.64 18.03
N SER A 234 -5.96 12.88 18.45
CA SER A 234 -5.38 12.25 19.65
C SER A 234 -6.12 12.59 20.94
N LYS A 235 -6.82 13.75 21.00
CA LYS A 235 -7.51 14.17 22.22
C LYS A 235 -8.71 13.29 22.55
N ALA A 236 -9.39 12.77 21.52
CA ALA A 236 -10.50 11.84 21.71
C ALA A 236 -10.00 10.54 22.37
N PHE A 237 -8.96 9.95 21.82
CA PHE A 237 -8.36 8.70 22.36
C PHE A 237 -7.76 8.90 23.76
N LEU A 238 -7.07 10.02 24.02
CA LEU A 238 -6.51 10.29 25.35
C LEU A 238 -7.57 10.39 26.46
N LYS A 239 -8.81 10.80 26.13
CA LYS A 239 -9.90 10.85 27.11
C LYS A 239 -10.35 9.47 27.54
N GLU A 240 -10.27 8.46 26.66
CA GLU A 240 -10.69 7.09 26.91
C GLU A 240 -9.65 6.29 27.72
N ILE A 241 -8.37 6.74 27.70
CA ILE A 241 -7.30 6.12 28.47
C ILE A 241 -7.39 6.50 29.94
N ASP A 242 -7.24 5.50 30.84
CA ASP A 242 -7.12 5.73 32.28
C ASP A 242 -6.12 6.87 32.58
N PRO A 243 -6.50 7.90 33.33
CA PRO A 243 -5.62 9.02 33.68
C PRO A 243 -4.23 8.63 34.18
N GLN A 244 -4.12 7.51 34.91
CA GLN A 244 -2.86 7.01 35.45
C GLN A 244 -1.94 6.40 34.37
N LEU A 245 -2.50 6.02 33.21
CA LEU A 245 -1.77 5.41 32.11
C LEU A 245 -1.51 6.37 30.93
N ARG A 246 -2.09 7.56 30.92
CA ARG A 246 -1.94 8.53 29.83
C ARG A 246 -0.49 8.89 29.53
N ASN A 247 0.37 8.95 30.55
CA ASN A 247 1.79 9.22 30.40
C ASN A 247 2.58 8.07 29.75
N ARG A 248 1.94 6.92 29.52
CA ARG A 248 2.50 5.77 28.79
C ARG A 248 2.25 5.85 27.29
N VAL A 249 1.37 6.74 26.85
CA VAL A 249 1.01 6.88 25.43
C VAL A 249 1.48 8.23 24.91
N LYS A 250 2.25 8.22 23.83
CA LYS A 250 2.70 9.42 23.13
C LYS A 250 2.18 9.40 21.70
N PHE A 251 1.37 10.39 21.35
CA PHE A 251 0.95 10.63 19.98
C PHE A 251 1.98 11.53 19.28
N LEU A 252 2.53 11.06 18.16
CA LEU A 252 3.62 11.70 17.43
C LEU A 252 3.13 12.56 16.26
N GLY A 253 1.86 12.40 15.86
CA GLY A 253 1.35 13.01 14.64
C GLY A 253 1.88 12.36 13.37
N PHE A 254 1.89 13.10 12.28
CA PHE A 254 2.40 12.65 11.00
C PHE A 254 3.93 12.50 11.03
N LEU A 255 4.44 11.40 10.50
CA LEU A 255 5.87 11.18 10.30
C LEU A 255 6.21 11.38 8.82
N THR A 256 7.31 12.08 8.54
CA THR A 256 7.95 12.06 7.22
C THR A 256 8.49 10.66 6.92
N ASP A 257 8.87 10.40 5.68
CA ASP A 257 9.43 9.08 5.33
C ASP A 257 10.69 8.76 6.15
N GLU A 258 11.63 9.70 6.29
CA GLU A 258 12.83 9.55 7.13
C GLU A 258 12.50 9.30 8.61
N MET A 259 11.49 10.01 9.13
CA MET A 259 11.03 9.80 10.50
C MET A 259 10.36 8.44 10.66
N LYS A 260 9.62 7.95 9.66
CA LYS A 260 8.99 6.63 9.64
C LYS A 260 10.04 5.51 9.67
N GLU A 261 11.07 5.63 8.85
CA GLU A 261 12.20 4.71 8.83
C GLU A 261 12.89 4.63 10.20
N SER A 262 13.24 5.80 10.73
CA SER A 262 13.88 5.94 12.03
C SER A 262 12.98 5.41 13.17
N PHE A 263 11.68 5.66 13.11
CA PHE A 263 10.69 5.17 14.06
C PHE A 263 10.63 3.63 14.04
N LEU A 264 10.42 3.03 12.87
CA LEU A 264 10.38 1.57 12.73
C LEU A 264 11.70 0.93 13.21
N LYS A 265 12.85 1.55 12.91
CA LYS A 265 14.15 1.07 13.37
C LYS A 265 14.36 1.15 14.89
N SER A 266 13.65 2.05 15.57
CA SER A 266 13.91 2.40 16.97
C SER A 266 13.02 1.68 17.97
N VAL A 267 11.75 1.42 17.62
CA VAL A 267 10.82 0.74 18.54
C VAL A 267 11.18 -0.73 18.75
N LYS A 268 10.93 -1.26 19.93
CA LYS A 268 11.21 -2.66 20.25
C LYS A 268 10.24 -3.62 19.56
N ILE A 269 8.97 -3.24 19.50
CA ILE A 269 7.92 -4.02 18.85
C ILE A 269 7.08 -3.07 18.01
N TYR A 270 6.85 -3.41 16.76
CA TYR A 270 5.85 -2.77 15.92
C TYR A 270 4.54 -3.56 15.96
N VAL A 271 3.41 -2.89 16.17
CA VAL A 271 2.09 -3.53 16.26
C VAL A 271 1.20 -3.04 15.13
N ALA A 272 0.64 -3.99 14.39
CA ALA A 272 -0.38 -3.75 13.38
C ALA A 272 -1.70 -4.45 13.77
N PRO A 273 -2.56 -3.81 14.57
CA PRO A 273 -3.76 -4.42 15.14
C PRO A 273 -4.98 -4.26 14.23
N ASN A 274 -4.77 -4.17 12.91
CA ASN A 274 -5.84 -3.89 11.94
C ASN A 274 -6.94 -4.95 12.02
N THR A 275 -8.20 -4.51 12.03
CA THR A 275 -9.35 -5.41 12.16
C THR A 275 -9.85 -5.97 10.82
N GLY A 276 -9.32 -5.46 9.71
CA GLY A 276 -9.65 -5.93 8.35
C GLY A 276 -9.41 -4.86 7.29
N GLY A 277 -9.83 -5.18 6.05
CA GLY A 277 -9.75 -4.24 4.92
C GLY A 277 -8.32 -3.97 4.41
N GLU A 278 -7.39 -4.84 4.73
CA GLU A 278 -6.04 -4.82 4.16
C GLU A 278 -5.92 -5.84 3.02
N SER A 279 -5.23 -5.44 1.97
CA SER A 279 -4.98 -6.31 0.81
C SER A 279 -3.60 -6.96 0.86
N PHE A 280 -2.62 -6.27 1.45
CA PHE A 280 -1.25 -6.72 1.53
C PHE A 280 -0.62 -6.41 2.91
N GLY A 281 -0.43 -5.14 3.24
CA GLY A 281 0.19 -4.71 4.49
C GLY A 281 1.64 -4.25 4.31
N ILE A 282 1.87 -3.28 3.42
CA ILE A 282 3.20 -2.69 3.14
C ILE A 282 3.93 -2.33 4.44
N ILE A 283 3.25 -1.75 5.41
CA ILE A 283 3.84 -1.34 6.69
C ILE A 283 4.49 -2.51 7.46
N LEU A 284 4.01 -3.75 7.27
CA LEU A 284 4.65 -4.92 7.87
C LEU A 284 5.99 -5.20 7.19
N THR A 285 6.04 -5.14 5.85
CA THR A 285 7.29 -5.38 5.11
C THR A 285 8.32 -4.30 5.42
N GLU A 286 7.91 -3.05 5.60
CA GLU A 286 8.74 -1.94 6.06
C GLU A 286 9.32 -2.22 7.47
N ALA A 287 8.47 -2.64 8.42
CA ALA A 287 8.90 -2.96 9.78
C ALA A 287 9.83 -4.18 9.85
N LEU A 288 9.54 -5.22 9.05
CA LEU A 288 10.40 -6.40 8.91
C LEU A 288 11.79 -6.01 8.35
N SER A 289 11.83 -5.17 7.32
CA SER A 289 13.09 -4.67 6.72
C SER A 289 13.89 -3.81 7.70
N ALA A 290 13.23 -3.01 8.52
CA ALA A 290 13.88 -2.28 9.61
C ALA A 290 14.50 -3.22 10.68
N GLY A 291 14.09 -4.48 10.70
CA GLY A 291 14.51 -5.47 11.69
C GLY A 291 13.82 -5.28 13.04
N THR A 292 12.60 -4.81 13.03
CA THR A 292 11.77 -4.66 14.22
C THR A 292 10.91 -5.90 14.41
N ALA A 293 10.78 -6.38 15.65
CA ALA A 293 9.85 -7.46 15.94
C ALA A 293 8.42 -7.02 15.65
N VAL A 294 7.71 -7.76 14.82
CA VAL A 294 6.35 -7.42 14.37
C VAL A 294 5.32 -8.29 15.09
N VAL A 295 4.28 -7.63 15.61
CA VAL A 295 3.06 -8.27 16.12
C VAL A 295 1.87 -7.76 15.32
N ALA A 296 1.07 -8.65 14.75
CA ALA A 296 -0.06 -8.24 13.93
C ALA A 296 -1.31 -9.09 14.23
N SER A 297 -2.47 -8.51 13.94
CA SER A 297 -3.73 -9.27 14.00
C SER A 297 -3.74 -10.38 12.95
N ASP A 298 -4.39 -11.50 13.30
CA ASP A 298 -4.51 -12.65 12.43
C ASP A 298 -5.62 -12.44 11.37
N ILE A 299 -5.33 -11.51 10.43
CA ILE A 299 -6.13 -11.31 9.23
C ILE A 299 -5.41 -11.89 8.01
N PRO A 300 -6.13 -12.34 6.96
CA PRO A 300 -5.53 -13.07 5.84
C PRO A 300 -4.33 -12.37 5.19
N ALA A 301 -4.38 -11.03 5.00
CA ALA A 301 -3.28 -10.27 4.43
C ALA A 301 -2.02 -10.33 5.30
N PHE A 302 -2.17 -10.14 6.60
CA PHE A 302 -1.05 -10.13 7.54
C PHE A 302 -0.48 -11.52 7.79
N ARG A 303 -1.35 -12.54 7.82
CA ARG A 303 -0.94 -13.94 7.89
C ARG A 303 -0.04 -14.31 6.71
N ALA A 304 -0.37 -13.86 5.51
CA ALA A 304 0.43 -14.11 4.31
C ALA A 304 1.81 -13.43 4.37
N VAL A 305 1.87 -12.15 4.76
CA VAL A 305 3.13 -11.40 4.87
C VAL A 305 4.01 -11.94 5.98
N LEU A 306 3.42 -12.33 7.11
CA LEU A 306 4.15 -12.88 8.27
C LEU A 306 4.36 -14.41 8.20
N GLU A 307 4.11 -15.03 7.03
CA GLU A 307 4.36 -16.46 6.79
C GLU A 307 3.74 -17.35 7.88
N ASN A 308 2.45 -17.12 8.17
CA ASN A 308 1.70 -17.82 9.22
C ASN A 308 2.31 -17.70 10.63
N GLY A 309 3.09 -16.64 10.89
CA GLY A 309 3.69 -16.37 12.19
C GLY A 309 5.19 -16.64 12.29
N GLU A 310 5.85 -17.10 11.21
CA GLU A 310 7.31 -17.35 11.20
C GLU A 310 8.12 -16.05 11.14
N ALA A 311 7.66 -15.06 10.37
CA ALA A 311 8.31 -13.75 10.22
C ALA A 311 7.83 -12.69 11.22
N GLY A 312 6.79 -12.98 11.99
CA GLY A 312 6.19 -12.08 12.99
C GLY A 312 5.19 -12.84 13.85
N THR A 313 4.75 -12.27 14.95
CA THR A 313 3.78 -12.93 15.82
C THR A 313 2.35 -12.51 15.48
N LEU A 314 1.45 -13.46 15.31
CA LEU A 314 0.03 -13.21 15.10
C LEU A 314 -0.75 -13.31 16.40
N PHE A 315 -1.78 -12.48 16.57
CA PHE A 315 -2.76 -12.59 17.65
C PHE A 315 -4.17 -12.60 17.07
N THR A 316 -5.11 -13.23 17.75
CA THR A 316 -6.51 -13.31 17.32
C THR A 316 -7.08 -11.91 17.08
N ASN A 317 -7.65 -11.72 15.90
CA ASN A 317 -8.18 -10.41 15.49
C ASN A 317 -9.15 -9.83 16.54
N GLU A 318 -9.02 -8.53 16.84
CA GLU A 318 -9.79 -7.77 17.83
C GLU A 318 -9.62 -8.25 19.30
N ASN A 319 -8.70 -9.16 19.60
CA ASN A 319 -8.47 -9.67 20.95
C ASN A 319 -7.33 -8.91 21.66
N SER A 320 -7.68 -7.85 22.37
CA SER A 320 -6.72 -7.02 23.14
C SER A 320 -6.05 -7.75 24.30
N GLU A 321 -6.71 -8.75 24.90
CA GLU A 321 -6.12 -9.54 26.00
C GLU A 321 -5.02 -10.47 25.49
N GLU A 322 -5.23 -11.11 24.34
CA GLU A 322 -4.21 -11.94 23.70
C GLU A 322 -3.05 -11.07 23.19
N LEU A 323 -3.36 -9.92 22.57
CA LEU A 323 -2.33 -8.94 22.19
C LEU A 323 -1.47 -8.55 23.39
N ALA A 324 -2.09 -8.26 24.54
CA ALA A 324 -1.35 -7.91 25.76
C ALA A 324 -0.43 -9.05 26.24
N LYS A 325 -0.88 -10.30 26.20
CA LYS A 325 -0.07 -11.47 26.56
C LYS A 325 1.14 -11.62 25.64
N VAL A 326 0.93 -11.47 24.33
CA VAL A 326 1.99 -11.52 23.31
C VAL A 326 3.02 -10.40 23.56
N LEU A 327 2.56 -9.17 23.79
CA LEU A 327 3.43 -8.02 24.03
C LEU A 327 4.27 -8.20 25.28
N VAL A 328 3.67 -8.64 26.41
CA VAL A 328 4.39 -8.92 27.67
C VAL A 328 5.44 -10.01 27.47
N ALA A 329 5.08 -11.09 26.77
CA ALA A 329 6.02 -12.18 26.51
C ALA A 329 7.22 -11.72 25.70
N LEU A 330 6.98 -10.96 24.63
CA LEU A 330 8.05 -10.45 23.76
C LEU A 330 8.89 -9.36 24.43
N LEU A 331 8.32 -8.48 25.26
CA LEU A 331 9.09 -7.46 25.97
C LEU A 331 10.02 -8.06 27.03
N ARG A 332 9.71 -9.24 27.56
CA ARG A 332 10.53 -9.94 28.57
C ARG A 332 11.56 -10.90 27.98
N ASP A 333 11.50 -11.17 26.69
CA ASP A 333 12.33 -12.19 26.03
C ASP A 333 13.07 -11.58 24.83
N ASP A 334 14.28 -11.08 25.12
CA ASP A 334 15.15 -10.44 24.12
C ASP A 334 15.57 -11.43 23.03
N GLU A 335 15.90 -12.67 23.40
CA GLU A 335 16.34 -13.70 22.45
C GLU A 335 15.22 -14.04 21.45
N ARG A 336 14.01 -14.19 21.96
CA ARG A 336 12.85 -14.44 21.10
C ARG A 336 12.58 -13.25 20.16
N ARG A 337 12.72 -11.99 20.64
CA ARG A 337 12.55 -10.80 19.80
C ARG A 337 13.63 -10.72 18.71
N GLU A 338 14.90 -10.98 19.05
CA GLU A 338 16.02 -10.98 18.10
C GLU A 338 15.79 -12.04 17.03
N LYS A 339 15.45 -13.25 17.39
CA LYS A 339 15.12 -14.33 16.45
C LYS A 339 13.97 -13.94 15.51
N LEU A 340 12.91 -13.33 16.06
CA LEU A 340 11.77 -12.85 15.27
C LEU A 340 12.18 -11.74 14.29
N SER A 341 13.04 -10.82 14.73
CA SER A 341 13.63 -9.79 13.89
C SER A 341 14.47 -10.36 12.75
N GLU A 342 15.29 -11.37 13.02
CA GLU A 342 16.12 -12.02 12.00
C GLU A 342 15.26 -12.75 10.96
N ASN A 343 14.30 -13.53 11.39
CA ASN A 343 13.34 -14.19 10.51
C ASN A 343 12.58 -13.16 9.65
N GLY A 344 12.15 -12.05 10.28
CA GLY A 344 11.47 -10.96 9.59
C GLY A 344 12.32 -10.34 8.49
N LYS A 345 13.59 -10.04 8.75
CA LYS A 345 14.52 -9.51 7.75
C LYS A 345 14.72 -10.46 6.57
N LEU A 346 14.86 -11.75 6.84
CA LEU A 346 14.98 -12.76 5.79
C LEU A 346 13.72 -12.83 4.92
N SER A 347 12.55 -12.85 5.56
CA SER A 347 11.28 -12.85 4.85
C SER A 347 11.05 -11.57 4.03
N ALA A 348 11.54 -10.42 4.50
CA ALA A 348 11.36 -9.15 3.81
C ALA A 348 12.13 -9.06 2.48
N GLN A 349 13.22 -9.83 2.30
CA GLN A 349 14.04 -9.79 1.08
C GLN A 349 13.26 -10.07 -0.21
N LYS A 350 12.23 -10.92 -0.15
CA LYS A 350 11.39 -11.22 -1.31
C LYS A 350 10.52 -10.05 -1.78
N TYR A 351 10.40 -9.01 -0.95
CA TYR A 351 9.67 -7.78 -1.25
C TYR A 351 10.57 -6.63 -1.70
N ASP A 352 11.90 -6.85 -1.76
CA ASP A 352 12.83 -5.84 -2.26
C ASP A 352 12.56 -5.52 -3.74
N TRP A 353 12.76 -4.25 -4.12
CA TRP A 353 12.51 -3.80 -5.48
C TRP A 353 13.33 -4.56 -6.52
N GLN A 354 14.55 -5.02 -6.19
CA GLN A 354 15.32 -5.82 -7.13
C GLN A 354 14.60 -7.11 -7.52
N VAL A 355 13.93 -7.75 -6.55
CA VAL A 355 13.18 -8.99 -6.77
C VAL A 355 11.82 -8.73 -7.41
N VAL A 356 11.09 -7.74 -6.90
CA VAL A 356 9.72 -7.44 -7.34
C VAL A 356 9.71 -6.81 -8.74
N ALA A 357 10.62 -5.88 -9.02
CA ALA A 357 10.69 -5.22 -10.33
C ALA A 357 11.07 -6.20 -11.43
N GLU A 358 11.98 -7.16 -11.18
CA GLU A 358 12.30 -8.24 -12.14
C GLU A 358 11.04 -9.03 -12.53
N GLN A 359 10.19 -9.37 -11.56
CA GLN A 359 8.92 -10.05 -11.85
C GLN A 359 7.97 -9.20 -12.68
N ILE A 360 7.88 -7.89 -12.38
CA ILE A 360 7.06 -6.94 -13.14
C ILE A 360 7.62 -6.78 -14.56
N GLU A 361 8.95 -6.65 -14.72
CA GLU A 361 9.59 -6.56 -16.03
C GLU A 361 9.37 -7.82 -16.89
N ASN A 362 9.35 -9.01 -16.29
CA ASN A 362 9.00 -10.24 -16.98
C ASN A 362 7.55 -10.18 -17.54
N VAL A 363 6.62 -9.58 -16.80
CA VAL A 363 5.25 -9.34 -17.30
C VAL A 363 5.25 -8.31 -18.43
N TYR A 364 6.09 -7.27 -18.36
CA TYR A 364 6.22 -6.29 -19.44
C TYR A 364 6.79 -6.92 -20.71
N GLU A 365 7.80 -7.78 -20.61
CA GLU A 365 8.35 -8.51 -21.76
C GLU A 365 7.30 -9.38 -22.44
N MET A 366 6.53 -10.12 -21.66
CA MET A 366 5.42 -10.92 -22.20
C MET A 366 4.37 -10.04 -22.89
N ALA A 367 3.99 -8.92 -22.27
CA ALA A 367 2.98 -8.02 -22.82
C ALA A 367 3.44 -7.34 -24.13
N THR A 368 4.74 -7.08 -24.28
CA THR A 368 5.31 -6.41 -25.46
C THR A 368 5.86 -7.36 -26.53
N ALA A 369 5.84 -8.69 -26.31
CA ALA A 369 6.41 -9.69 -27.22
C ALA A 369 5.87 -9.62 -28.65
N GLY A 370 4.63 -9.13 -28.84
CA GLY A 370 4.03 -8.94 -30.16
C GLY A 370 4.57 -7.76 -30.97
N GLY A 371 5.51 -6.98 -30.42
CA GLY A 371 6.12 -5.82 -31.10
C GLY A 371 5.16 -4.64 -31.34
N GLN A 372 3.94 -4.70 -30.79
CA GLN A 372 2.98 -3.60 -30.88
C GLN A 372 3.36 -2.50 -29.87
N ARG A 373 2.94 -1.27 -30.19
CA ARG A 373 3.03 -0.12 -29.28
C ARG A 373 1.66 0.34 -28.84
N VAL A 374 1.63 1.09 -27.77
CA VAL A 374 0.41 1.74 -27.31
C VAL A 374 -0.06 2.78 -28.32
N ARG A 375 -1.37 2.77 -28.57
CA ARG A 375 -2.04 3.74 -29.43
C ARG A 375 -3.40 4.12 -28.84
N LEU A 376 -3.97 5.21 -29.32
CA LEU A 376 -5.34 5.55 -28.99
C LEU A 376 -6.30 4.52 -29.61
N SER A 377 -7.31 4.12 -28.84
CA SER A 377 -8.39 3.28 -29.32
C SER A 377 -9.19 4.00 -30.39
N SER A 378 -9.45 3.32 -31.50
CA SER A 378 -10.36 3.79 -32.56
C SER A 378 -11.83 3.63 -32.15
N ASP A 379 -12.12 2.86 -31.09
CA ASP A 379 -13.48 2.57 -30.65
C ASP A 379 -14.04 3.68 -29.75
N THR A 380 -14.87 4.55 -30.33
CA THR A 380 -15.60 5.63 -29.62
C THR A 380 -16.86 5.15 -28.88
N ARG A 381 -17.23 3.88 -28.98
CA ARG A 381 -18.53 3.33 -28.56
C ARG A 381 -18.72 3.24 -27.05
N PHE A 382 -17.66 3.32 -26.26
CA PHE A 382 -17.76 3.19 -24.79
C PHE A 382 -18.58 4.34 -24.14
N TRP A 383 -18.63 5.52 -24.77
CA TRP A 383 -19.37 6.70 -24.27
C TRP A 383 -20.59 7.06 -25.11
N SER A 384 -20.89 6.34 -26.19
CA SER A 384 -21.97 6.67 -27.13
C SER A 384 -23.25 5.86 -26.95
N ARG A 385 -23.28 4.92 -26.02
CA ARG A 385 -24.54 4.23 -25.64
C ARG A 385 -25.19 5.00 -24.49
N ARG A 386 -26.06 5.93 -24.84
CA ARG A 386 -27.14 6.42 -24.00
C ARG A 386 -28.37 5.56 -24.23
#